data_a99c7cd203b67a70f97dc7d3ce093ff8
#
_entry.id   a99c7cd203b67a70f97dc7d3ce093ff8
#
_cell.length_a   1.000
_cell.length_b   1.000
_cell.length_c   1.000
_cell.angle_alpha   90.00
_cell.angle_beta   90.00
_cell.angle_gamma   90.00
#
_symmetry.space_group_name_H-M   'P 1'
#
loop_
_entity.id
_entity.type
_entity.pdbx_description
1 polymer ?
#
loop_
_entity_poly.entity_id
_entity_poly.type
_entity_poly.pdbx_seq_one_letter_code
_entity_poly.pdbx_strand_id
1 'polypeptide(L)'
;MSGLGDLIREARRRSIWWALAAYIAVAWLVFELIQQIAESADQPWLPNVALVLLLIGLPIVVGTALVKERPVEDTNETLDQASSVPTTAELAPARVGLFNIRNTIMAVLLLAVGVLLAMNAGIWPMGGETDTEVAVNPGDASVVVLPMDNIGGREDVAYLSDGITEQITAQLAKVPELKVISRTSAETVTGYNLTIPEIADRLGVEHVVEGSVQLFEDQIRVTAQLIHAATDEHLWADSYDGQLQDLFALQEDIAIQVASALTSAVGGVREINEASRTEDPEAYEAYLIGKSLLHTRSTDGMLSAIESFERSIAQDPSYAPAYAGLAMTYGLFTGYGHPGLDGYELYGRGMEMANRAIELDEDAAEGYAARGYLENRALAAAEPVETDFQRALELSPNSADVHGWYGHLLTREGRYDEGLAESELGIQLDPLAPGRWVGQALDAVAARRYDLAARGAQQALALEPSLTSPRFYQGISHLLARRIDDCLNGLEGTFPGVRAMCQHSRGDEAGAMQIIDSLRTTLNSATDPQSHNEMMVYRDIAMFYAGMGNADESLTWLERAFSWSHDAVGSELIDSGIFDRVSEDPNFQSGLERIRIRIAEKLRQVLAR
;
A
#
# COMPACT_ATOMS: atom_id res chain seq x y z
N MET A 1 -63.98 -13.82 32.53
CA MET A 1 -63.76 -13.43 31.10
C MET A 1 -64.25 -12.00 30.78
N SER A 2 -64.42 -11.12 31.80
CA SER A 2 -64.84 -9.73 31.62
C SER A 2 -63.74 -8.71 31.46
N GLY A 3 -62.48 -9.04 31.82
CA GLY A 3 -61.37 -8.08 31.81
C GLY A 3 -60.77 -7.77 30.44
N LEU A 4 -60.83 -8.70 29.49
CA LEU A 4 -60.19 -8.49 28.17
C LEU A 4 -61.04 -7.57 27.26
N GLY A 5 -62.40 -7.67 27.38
CA GLY A 5 -63.30 -6.82 26.63
C GLY A 5 -63.30 -5.36 27.10
N ASP A 6 -63.06 -5.13 28.38
CA ASP A 6 -62.97 -3.79 28.97
C ASP A 6 -61.61 -3.13 28.65
N LEU A 7 -60.53 -3.89 28.64
CA LEU A 7 -59.23 -3.44 28.19
C LEU A 7 -59.18 -3.05 26.68
N ILE A 8 -59.90 -3.82 25.85
CA ILE A 8 -59.99 -3.51 24.41
C ILE A 8 -60.89 -2.27 24.18
N ARG A 9 -61.95 -2.06 24.98
CA ARG A 9 -62.79 -0.86 24.92
C ARG A 9 -62.05 0.38 25.42
N GLU A 10 -61.23 0.25 26.44
CA GLU A 10 -60.40 1.32 26.98
C GLU A 10 -59.23 1.68 26.07
N ALA A 11 -58.59 0.68 25.43
CA ALA A 11 -57.55 0.88 24.39
C ALA A 11 -58.14 1.54 23.12
N ARG A 12 -59.41 1.28 22.79
CA ARG A 12 -60.09 1.90 21.65
C ARG A 12 -60.51 3.36 21.93
N ARG A 13 -60.66 3.76 23.19
CA ARG A 13 -60.92 5.16 23.62
C ARG A 13 -59.67 5.99 23.67
N ARG A 14 -58.50 5.38 23.79
CA ARG A 14 -57.21 6.06 23.86
C ARG A 14 -56.57 6.09 22.47
N SER A 15 -55.90 7.17 22.16
CA SER A 15 -55.21 7.39 20.87
C SER A 15 -54.07 6.40 20.57
N ILE A 16 -53.94 5.32 21.38
CA ILE A 16 -52.88 4.29 21.28
C ILE A 16 -52.90 3.57 19.93
N TRP A 17 -54.11 3.20 19.44
CA TRP A 17 -54.21 2.53 18.15
C TRP A 17 -53.80 3.40 16.97
N TRP A 18 -54.04 4.71 17.04
CA TRP A 18 -53.54 5.64 16.01
C TRP A 18 -52.05 5.85 16.11
N ALA A 19 -51.47 5.91 17.32
CA ALA A 19 -50.02 6.00 17.51
C ALA A 19 -49.31 4.74 17.02
N LEU A 20 -49.89 3.56 17.29
CA LEU A 20 -49.35 2.27 16.84
C LEU A 20 -49.44 2.12 15.32
N ALA A 21 -50.58 2.48 14.72
CA ALA A 21 -50.76 2.44 13.26
C ALA A 21 -49.81 3.40 12.54
N ALA A 22 -49.63 4.61 13.08
CA ALA A 22 -48.69 5.57 12.54
C ALA A 22 -47.23 5.08 12.67
N TYR A 23 -46.87 4.47 13.81
CA TYR A 23 -45.54 3.88 14.01
C TYR A 23 -45.27 2.75 13.01
N ILE A 24 -46.23 1.81 12.83
CA ILE A 24 -46.06 0.68 11.90
C ILE A 24 -45.92 1.18 10.46
N ALA A 25 -46.69 2.20 10.05
CA ALA A 25 -46.60 2.74 8.71
C ALA A 25 -45.24 3.44 8.44
N VAL A 26 -44.73 4.21 9.41
CA VAL A 26 -43.43 4.86 9.31
C VAL A 26 -42.31 3.82 9.38
N ALA A 27 -42.42 2.83 10.26
CA ALA A 27 -41.46 1.76 10.42
C ALA A 27 -41.31 0.93 9.13
N TRP A 28 -42.44 0.64 8.46
CA TRP A 28 -42.44 -0.04 7.17
C TRP A 28 -41.73 0.76 6.09
N LEU A 29 -42.04 2.04 5.96
CA LEU A 29 -41.40 2.93 4.99
C LEU A 29 -39.87 3.04 5.22
N VAL A 30 -39.47 3.16 6.49
CA VAL A 30 -38.04 3.24 6.86
C VAL A 30 -37.35 1.91 6.56
N PHE A 31 -37.98 0.79 6.86
CA PHE A 31 -37.42 -0.54 6.60
C PHE A 31 -37.26 -0.80 5.09
N GLU A 32 -38.24 -0.43 4.26
CA GLU A 32 -38.19 -0.58 2.81
C GLU A 32 -37.10 0.30 2.17
N LEU A 33 -36.95 1.52 2.71
CA LEU A 33 -35.85 2.41 2.29
C LEU A 33 -34.47 1.83 2.66
N ILE A 34 -34.35 1.26 3.87
CA ILE A 34 -33.10 0.61 4.31
C ILE A 34 -32.79 -0.65 3.49
N GLN A 35 -33.80 -1.43 3.11
CA GLN A 35 -33.59 -2.56 2.20
C GLN A 35 -33.07 -2.10 0.83
N GLN A 36 -33.64 -1.05 0.27
CA GLN A 36 -33.22 -0.50 -1.01
C GLN A 36 -31.79 0.06 -0.94
N ILE A 37 -31.41 0.69 0.16
CA ILE A 37 -30.05 1.15 0.43
C ILE A 37 -29.10 -0.06 0.62
N ALA A 38 -29.53 -1.09 1.35
CA ALA A 38 -28.76 -2.30 1.59
C ALA A 38 -28.43 -3.05 0.28
N GLU A 39 -29.39 -3.13 -0.63
CA GLU A 39 -29.20 -3.71 -1.97
C GLU A 39 -28.29 -2.86 -2.85
N SER A 40 -28.40 -1.52 -2.78
CA SER A 40 -27.56 -0.61 -3.59
C SER A 40 -26.14 -0.47 -3.04
N ALA A 41 -25.94 -0.70 -1.74
CA ALA A 41 -24.66 -0.57 -1.04
C ALA A 41 -23.99 -1.93 -0.72
N ASP A 42 -24.59 -3.04 -1.19
CA ASP A 42 -24.13 -4.42 -0.93
C ASP A 42 -23.92 -4.73 0.58
N GLN A 43 -24.84 -4.25 1.43
CA GLN A 43 -24.76 -4.39 2.89
C GLN A 43 -25.88 -5.27 3.45
N PRO A 44 -25.80 -6.62 3.35
CA PRO A 44 -26.89 -7.55 3.69
C PRO A 44 -27.26 -7.57 5.19
N TRP A 45 -26.43 -7.03 6.07
CA TRP A 45 -26.69 -6.96 7.52
C TRP A 45 -27.55 -5.75 7.94
N LEU A 46 -27.63 -4.71 7.13
CA LEU A 46 -28.36 -3.46 7.42
C LEU A 46 -29.84 -3.68 7.71
N PRO A 47 -30.60 -4.49 6.95
CA PRO A 47 -32.01 -4.77 7.25
C PRO A 47 -32.22 -5.45 8.61
N ASN A 48 -31.30 -6.32 9.02
CA ASN A 48 -31.39 -7.02 10.31
C ASN A 48 -31.20 -6.06 11.48
N VAL A 49 -30.25 -5.14 11.40
CA VAL A 49 -30.04 -4.09 12.41
C VAL A 49 -31.23 -3.13 12.47
N ALA A 50 -31.75 -2.72 11.32
CA ALA A 50 -32.94 -1.88 11.24
C ALA A 50 -34.16 -2.55 11.91
N LEU A 51 -34.38 -3.82 11.66
CA LEU A 51 -35.46 -4.60 12.26
C LEU A 51 -35.35 -4.62 13.79
N VAL A 52 -34.14 -4.84 14.32
CA VAL A 52 -33.90 -4.83 15.79
C VAL A 52 -34.20 -3.46 16.39
N LEU A 53 -33.72 -2.38 15.74
CA LEU A 53 -33.99 -1.01 16.23
C LEU A 53 -35.48 -0.64 16.18
N LEU A 54 -36.20 -1.07 15.15
CA LEU A 54 -37.63 -0.89 15.03
C LEU A 54 -38.39 -1.69 16.11
N LEU A 55 -37.95 -2.91 16.43
CA LEU A 55 -38.54 -3.71 17.53
C LEU A 55 -38.30 -3.07 18.89
N ILE A 56 -37.15 -2.46 19.14
CA ILE A 56 -36.86 -1.73 20.40
C ILE A 56 -37.66 -0.43 20.48
N GLY A 57 -37.94 0.23 19.38
CA GLY A 57 -38.74 1.45 19.31
C GLY A 57 -40.21 1.22 19.67
N LEU A 58 -40.76 0.04 19.40
CA LEU A 58 -42.18 -0.30 19.64
C LEU A 58 -42.60 -0.17 21.11
N PRO A 59 -41.92 -0.76 22.11
CA PRO A 59 -42.22 -0.60 23.52
C PRO A 59 -42.15 0.85 23.99
N ILE A 60 -41.26 1.64 23.45
CA ILE A 60 -41.08 3.06 23.78
C ILE A 60 -42.29 3.87 23.33
N VAL A 61 -42.76 3.65 22.09
CA VAL A 61 -43.94 4.32 21.55
C VAL A 61 -45.22 3.93 22.33
N VAL A 62 -45.39 2.65 22.65
CA VAL A 62 -46.49 2.15 23.46
C VAL A 62 -46.43 2.72 24.89
N GLY A 63 -45.27 2.72 25.52
CA GLY A 63 -45.03 3.27 26.85
C GLY A 63 -45.35 4.77 26.93
N THR A 64 -44.94 5.55 25.94
CA THR A 64 -45.21 7.00 25.88
C THR A 64 -46.70 7.31 25.63
N ALA A 65 -47.39 6.49 24.84
CA ALA A 65 -48.81 6.62 24.61
C ALA A 65 -49.66 6.32 25.88
N LEU A 66 -49.17 5.42 26.76
CA LEU A 66 -49.79 5.07 28.03
C LEU A 66 -49.58 6.12 29.13
N VAL A 67 -48.46 6.82 29.14
CA VAL A 67 -48.10 7.80 30.19
C VAL A 67 -48.82 9.14 30.02
N LYS A 68 -49.35 9.46 28.84
CA LYS A 68 -49.89 10.79 28.49
C LYS A 68 -51.23 11.16 29.10
N GLU A 69 -51.91 10.27 29.86
CA GLU A 69 -53.24 10.52 30.44
C GLU A 69 -53.28 10.23 31.94
N ARG A 70 -52.65 11.08 32.76
CA ARG A 70 -53.12 11.27 34.14
C ARG A 70 -53.96 12.56 34.15
N PRO A 71 -55.25 12.53 34.58
CA PRO A 71 -56.05 13.73 34.73
C PRO A 71 -55.47 14.56 35.86
N VAL A 72 -55.35 15.88 35.61
CA VAL A 72 -55.21 16.85 36.70
C VAL A 72 -56.55 16.89 37.40
N GLU A 73 -56.63 16.46 38.66
CA GLU A 73 -57.79 16.71 39.56
C GLU A 73 -57.90 18.21 39.83
N ASP A 74 -58.96 18.81 39.32
CA ASP A 74 -59.46 20.12 39.75
C ASP A 74 -59.97 20.02 41.21
N THR A 75 -59.22 20.63 42.12
CA THR A 75 -59.73 21.00 43.42
C THR A 75 -60.12 22.47 43.40
N ASN A 76 -61.40 22.74 43.14
CA ASN A 76 -62.07 23.96 43.52
C ASN A 76 -62.47 23.86 45.03
N GLU A 77 -61.92 24.76 45.85
CA GLU A 77 -62.63 25.24 47.06
C GLU A 77 -62.22 26.68 47.36
N THR A 78 -63.22 27.54 47.12
CA THR A 78 -63.77 28.68 47.85
C THR A 78 -62.86 29.61 48.66
N LEU A 79 -62.92 30.89 48.22
CA LEU A 79 -63.22 32.17 48.90
C LEU A 79 -62.74 32.39 50.35
N ASP A 80 -61.90 33.37 50.63
CA ASP A 80 -62.39 34.71 51.10
C ASP A 80 -61.18 35.61 51.54
N GLN A 81 -61.37 36.88 51.23
CA GLN A 81 -60.95 38.12 51.95
C GLN A 81 -59.51 38.59 52.02
N ALA A 82 -59.39 39.69 51.34
CA ALA A 82 -58.97 41.01 51.81
C ALA A 82 -57.48 41.41 51.81
N SER A 83 -57.31 42.45 50.99
CA SER A 83 -56.52 43.69 51.20
C SER A 83 -55.00 43.66 51.37
N SER A 84 -54.45 44.30 50.44
CA SER A 84 -53.40 45.39 50.46
C SER A 84 -52.31 45.22 49.45
N VAL A 85 -52.28 46.09 48.47
CA VAL A 85 -51.20 46.49 47.61
C VAL A 85 -50.20 47.33 48.46
N PRO A 86 -48.92 47.52 48.21
CA PRO A 86 -48.28 47.62 46.87
C PRO A 86 -46.84 47.09 46.71
N THR A 87 -46.44 47.07 45.46
CA THR A 87 -45.14 47.54 44.92
C THR A 87 -43.94 46.56 45.01
N THR A 88 -43.56 46.04 43.96
CA THR A 88 -42.37 46.25 43.08
C THR A 88 -42.20 45.07 42.16
N ALA A 89 -42.03 45.38 40.90
CA ALA A 89 -41.76 44.44 39.82
C ALA A 89 -40.40 43.78 39.97
N GLU A 90 -40.36 42.47 39.99
CA GLU A 90 -39.19 41.72 39.56
C GLU A 90 -39.69 40.65 38.58
N LEU A 91 -39.30 40.80 37.33
CA LEU A 91 -39.51 39.90 36.23
C LEU A 91 -38.68 38.60 36.51
N ALA A 92 -39.37 37.58 36.99
CA ALA A 92 -38.78 36.22 36.97
C ALA A 92 -38.82 35.69 35.55
N PRO A 93 -37.70 35.15 35.02
CA PRO A 93 -37.67 34.58 33.68
C PRO A 93 -38.53 33.34 33.60
N ALA A 94 -39.42 33.29 32.59
CA ALA A 94 -40.18 32.13 32.24
C ALA A 94 -39.26 30.95 32.00
N ARG A 95 -39.28 29.95 32.85
CA ARG A 95 -38.65 28.66 32.58
C ARG A 95 -39.39 28.00 31.43
N VAL A 96 -38.90 28.19 30.23
CA VAL A 96 -39.25 27.39 29.07
C VAL A 96 -38.75 25.97 29.35
N GLY A 97 -39.66 25.06 29.67
CA GLY A 97 -39.40 23.63 29.83
C GLY A 97 -39.01 23.03 28.49
N LEU A 98 -37.69 23.10 28.15
CA LEU A 98 -37.14 22.55 26.92
C LEU A 98 -37.09 21.00 26.88
N PHE A 99 -37.41 20.34 27.98
CA PHE A 99 -37.44 18.87 28.08
C PHE A 99 -38.86 18.32 28.11
N ASN A 100 -39.51 18.32 26.94
CA ASN A 100 -40.70 17.53 26.74
C ASN A 100 -40.26 16.24 25.98
N ILE A 101 -40.62 15.07 26.51
CA ILE A 101 -40.29 13.74 25.95
C ILE A 101 -40.54 13.68 24.42
N ARG A 102 -41.59 14.36 23.94
CA ARG A 102 -41.92 14.46 22.52
C ARG A 102 -40.84 15.21 21.73
N ASN A 103 -40.28 16.28 22.28
CA ASN A 103 -39.22 17.07 21.64
C ASN A 103 -37.88 16.32 21.67
N THR A 104 -37.63 15.54 22.72
CA THR A 104 -36.46 14.69 22.83
C THR A 104 -36.48 13.54 21.81
N ILE A 105 -37.62 12.87 21.64
CA ILE A 105 -37.77 11.80 20.62
C ILE A 105 -37.65 12.38 19.21
N MET A 106 -38.24 13.56 18.96
CA MET A 106 -38.14 14.22 17.65
C MET A 106 -36.70 14.70 17.36
N ALA A 107 -36.00 15.17 18.38
CA ALA A 107 -34.58 15.54 18.25
C ALA A 107 -33.69 14.32 17.96
N VAL A 108 -33.92 13.19 18.62
CA VAL A 108 -33.20 11.93 18.38
C VAL A 108 -33.47 11.38 16.97
N LEU A 109 -34.75 11.42 16.51
CA LEU A 109 -35.11 11.01 15.16
C LEU A 109 -34.49 11.92 14.07
N LEU A 110 -34.52 13.25 14.29
CA LEU A 110 -33.89 14.21 13.38
C LEU A 110 -32.37 14.05 13.38
N LEU A 111 -31.76 13.73 14.51
CA LEU A 111 -30.32 13.44 14.61
C LEU A 111 -29.97 12.14 13.87
N ALA A 112 -30.79 11.09 14.01
CA ALA A 112 -30.62 9.83 13.30
C ALA A 112 -30.78 9.99 11.78
N VAL A 113 -31.76 10.75 11.32
CA VAL A 113 -31.96 11.08 9.90
C VAL A 113 -30.82 11.98 9.41
N GLY A 114 -30.36 12.94 10.21
CA GLY A 114 -29.21 13.80 9.88
C GLY A 114 -27.92 13.00 9.76
N VAL A 115 -27.67 12.03 10.63
CA VAL A 115 -26.54 11.10 10.57
C VAL A 115 -26.62 10.22 9.31
N LEU A 116 -27.79 9.66 9.00
CA LEU A 116 -28.00 8.86 7.79
C LEU A 116 -27.82 9.67 6.50
N LEU A 117 -28.28 10.93 6.49
CA LEU A 117 -28.09 11.82 5.36
C LEU A 117 -26.63 12.28 5.23
N ALA A 118 -25.92 12.51 6.33
CA ALA A 118 -24.51 12.85 6.35
C ALA A 118 -23.63 11.66 5.90
N MET A 119 -24.00 10.42 6.27
CA MET A 119 -23.35 9.19 5.79
C MET A 119 -23.57 8.99 4.28
N ASN A 120 -24.78 9.26 3.79
CA ASN A 120 -25.10 9.13 2.35
C ASN A 120 -24.52 10.28 1.50
N ALA A 121 -24.19 11.41 2.11
CA ALA A 121 -23.56 12.55 1.44
C ALA A 121 -22.03 12.59 1.56
N GLY A 122 -21.40 11.56 2.17
CA GLY A 122 -19.95 11.52 2.34
C GLY A 122 -19.38 12.63 3.26
N ILE A 123 -20.23 13.30 4.06
CA ILE A 123 -19.83 14.46 4.87
C ILE A 123 -19.39 14.05 6.28
N TRP A 124 -19.59 12.79 6.68
CA TRP A 124 -19.22 12.32 8.01
C TRP A 124 -17.77 11.81 7.99
N PRO A 125 -16.86 12.41 8.76
CA PRO A 125 -15.52 11.84 8.95
C PRO A 125 -15.63 10.64 9.88
N MET A 126 -16.04 9.52 9.37
CA MET A 126 -15.75 8.25 10.03
C MET A 126 -14.27 8.00 9.78
N GLY A 127 -13.44 8.22 10.81
CA GLY A 127 -12.21 7.49 10.99
C GLY A 127 -12.57 6.02 11.19
N GLY A 128 -12.88 5.37 10.11
CA GLY A 128 -13.09 3.96 9.93
C GLY A 128 -12.36 3.70 8.64
N GLU A 129 -11.38 2.82 8.72
CA GLU A 129 -10.77 2.13 7.62
C GLU A 129 -11.81 1.96 6.51
N THR A 130 -11.70 2.76 5.47
CA THR A 130 -12.13 2.25 4.18
C THR A 130 -11.03 1.27 3.83
N ASP A 131 -11.17 0.03 4.34
CA ASP A 131 -10.79 -1.11 3.56
C ASP A 131 -11.45 -0.88 2.20
N THR A 132 -10.69 -0.33 1.29
CA THR A 132 -10.90 -0.61 -0.11
C THR A 132 -10.47 -2.08 -0.19
N GLU A 133 -11.37 -2.99 0.20
CA GLU A 133 -11.37 -4.31 -0.37
C GLU A 133 -11.45 -4.07 -1.87
N VAL A 134 -10.29 -4.00 -2.51
CA VAL A 134 -10.19 -4.43 -3.90
C VAL A 134 -10.69 -5.86 -3.80
N ALA A 135 -11.86 -6.10 -4.39
CA ALA A 135 -12.48 -7.39 -4.42
C ALA A 135 -11.50 -8.40 -5.02
N VAL A 136 -10.68 -9.00 -4.17
CA VAL A 136 -10.18 -10.34 -4.42
C VAL A 136 -11.47 -11.16 -4.37
N ASN A 137 -11.85 -11.73 -5.50
CA ASN A 137 -13.03 -12.57 -5.60
C ASN A 137 -12.96 -13.60 -4.45
N PRO A 138 -14.02 -13.75 -3.62
CA PRO A 138 -14.04 -14.82 -2.63
C PRO A 138 -14.06 -16.15 -3.38
N GLY A 139 -12.89 -16.76 -3.53
CA GLY A 139 -12.70 -17.99 -4.28
C GLY A 139 -11.32 -18.16 -4.89
N ASP A 140 -10.47 -17.14 -4.86
CA ASP A 140 -9.10 -17.27 -5.34
C ASP A 140 -8.24 -17.87 -4.22
N ALA A 141 -7.74 -19.08 -4.41
CA ALA A 141 -6.86 -19.75 -3.45
C ALA A 141 -5.62 -18.86 -3.18
N SER A 142 -5.29 -18.69 -1.90
CA SER A 142 -4.17 -17.85 -1.49
C SER A 142 -3.17 -18.64 -0.66
N VAL A 143 -1.87 -18.40 -0.89
CA VAL A 143 -0.79 -19.18 -0.28
C VAL A 143 0.43 -18.32 0.04
N VAL A 144 1.11 -18.69 1.11
CA VAL A 144 2.47 -18.26 1.41
C VAL A 144 3.38 -19.48 1.49
N VAL A 145 4.58 -19.40 0.94
CA VAL A 145 5.64 -20.37 1.11
C VAL A 145 6.59 -19.84 2.18
N LEU A 146 6.63 -20.46 3.34
CA LEU A 146 7.55 -20.07 4.41
C LEU A 146 8.97 -20.51 4.07
N PRO A 147 10.00 -19.82 4.59
CA PRO A 147 11.38 -20.27 4.47
C PRO A 147 11.53 -21.72 4.93
N MET A 148 12.12 -22.57 4.07
CA MET A 148 12.37 -23.96 4.37
C MET A 148 13.43 -24.11 5.45
N ASP A 149 13.19 -24.94 6.45
CA ASP A 149 14.15 -25.20 7.52
C ASP A 149 15.41 -25.92 7.00
N ASN A 150 16.59 -25.41 7.32
CA ASN A 150 17.86 -26.07 7.02
C ASN A 150 18.17 -27.13 8.10
N ILE A 151 17.82 -28.38 7.85
CA ILE A 151 18.09 -29.49 8.78
C ILE A 151 19.55 -29.92 8.70
N GLY A 152 20.25 -29.75 9.80
CA GLY A 152 21.68 -30.02 9.92
C GLY A 152 22.52 -28.77 10.20
N GLY A 153 21.93 -27.57 10.03
CA GLY A 153 22.51 -26.29 10.45
C GLY A 153 23.83 -25.93 9.76
N ARG A 154 24.08 -26.46 8.58
CA ARG A 154 25.25 -26.13 7.77
C ARG A 154 25.06 -24.75 7.14
N GLU A 155 25.84 -23.76 7.61
CA GLU A 155 25.80 -22.39 7.08
C GLU A 155 26.24 -22.34 5.60
N ASP A 156 27.14 -23.23 5.19
CA ASP A 156 27.65 -23.31 3.81
C ASP A 156 26.60 -23.77 2.78
N VAL A 157 25.43 -24.27 3.22
CA VAL A 157 24.33 -24.72 2.37
C VAL A 157 22.99 -24.00 2.69
N ALA A 158 23.00 -22.99 3.53
CA ALA A 158 21.80 -22.21 3.87
C ALA A 158 21.15 -21.60 2.61
N TYR A 159 21.96 -21.19 1.62
CA TYR A 159 21.48 -20.67 0.33
C TYR A 159 20.58 -21.66 -0.43
N LEU A 160 20.70 -22.99 -0.19
CA LEU A 160 19.83 -23.99 -0.83
C LEU A 160 18.40 -23.92 -0.29
N SER A 161 18.22 -23.81 1.02
CA SER A 161 16.90 -23.64 1.63
C SER A 161 16.23 -22.37 1.13
N ASP A 162 16.98 -21.27 1.10
CA ASP A 162 16.54 -19.98 0.57
C ASP A 162 16.16 -20.10 -0.90
N GLY A 163 17.03 -20.72 -1.71
CA GLY A 163 16.82 -20.87 -3.13
C GLY A 163 15.62 -21.75 -3.48
N ILE A 164 15.42 -22.85 -2.74
CA ILE A 164 14.25 -23.71 -2.93
C ILE A 164 12.97 -22.96 -2.61
N THR A 165 12.93 -22.24 -1.49
CA THR A 165 11.78 -21.41 -1.10
C THR A 165 11.45 -20.39 -2.19
N GLU A 166 12.47 -19.66 -2.68
CA GLU A 166 12.32 -18.67 -3.75
C GLU A 166 11.76 -19.27 -5.03
N GLN A 167 12.33 -20.42 -5.47
CA GLN A 167 11.90 -21.04 -6.72
C GLN A 167 10.48 -21.61 -6.64
N ILE A 168 10.10 -22.24 -5.53
CA ILE A 168 8.72 -22.69 -5.32
C ILE A 168 7.77 -21.50 -5.36
N THR A 169 8.09 -20.41 -4.65
CA THR A 169 7.31 -19.17 -4.66
C THR A 169 7.19 -18.60 -6.08
N ALA A 170 8.31 -18.54 -6.82
CA ALA A 170 8.33 -18.00 -8.17
C ALA A 170 7.53 -18.85 -9.16
N GLN A 171 7.52 -20.18 -9.02
CA GLN A 171 6.70 -21.06 -9.86
C GLN A 171 5.20 -20.90 -9.54
N LEU A 172 4.84 -20.85 -8.26
CA LEU A 172 3.45 -20.60 -7.84
C LEU A 172 2.97 -19.22 -8.31
N ALA A 173 3.85 -18.21 -8.29
CA ALA A 173 3.53 -16.85 -8.75
C ALA A 173 3.16 -16.75 -10.24
N LYS A 174 3.46 -17.77 -11.05
CA LYS A 174 3.06 -17.88 -12.46
C LYS A 174 1.61 -18.37 -12.64
N VAL A 175 0.94 -18.80 -11.57
CA VAL A 175 -0.45 -19.30 -11.60
C VAL A 175 -1.40 -18.14 -11.38
N PRO A 176 -2.17 -17.70 -12.40
CA PRO A 176 -2.99 -16.48 -12.31
C PRO A 176 -4.13 -16.54 -11.29
N GLU A 177 -4.65 -17.76 -11.04
CA GLU A 177 -5.78 -17.98 -10.13
C GLU A 177 -5.37 -18.13 -8.67
N LEU A 178 -4.06 -18.02 -8.39
CA LEU A 178 -3.50 -18.21 -7.06
C LEU A 178 -2.88 -16.90 -6.58
N LYS A 179 -3.37 -16.36 -5.46
CA LYS A 179 -2.68 -15.24 -4.76
C LYS A 179 -1.47 -15.81 -4.02
N VAL A 180 -0.27 -15.43 -4.41
CA VAL A 180 0.99 -15.90 -3.80
C VAL A 180 1.70 -14.75 -3.10
N ILE A 181 1.91 -14.90 -1.79
CA ILE A 181 2.65 -13.90 -1.00
C ILE A 181 4.13 -13.97 -1.33
N SER A 182 4.75 -12.81 -1.44
CA SER A 182 6.17 -12.68 -1.74
C SER A 182 7.05 -13.23 -0.62
N ARG A 183 8.27 -13.63 -1.00
CA ARG A 183 9.29 -14.11 -0.07
C ARG A 183 9.60 -13.10 1.04
N THR A 184 9.65 -11.79 0.74
CA THR A 184 9.98 -10.76 1.73
C THR A 184 9.02 -10.78 2.92
N SER A 185 7.71 -10.85 2.65
CA SER A 185 6.70 -10.97 3.70
C SER A 185 6.74 -12.32 4.41
N ALA A 186 7.03 -13.41 3.67
CA ALA A 186 7.19 -14.74 4.25
C ALA A 186 8.37 -14.82 5.23
N GLU A 187 9.52 -14.25 4.89
CA GLU A 187 10.67 -14.16 5.78
C GLU A 187 10.41 -13.25 6.99
N THR A 188 9.79 -12.10 6.74
CA THR A 188 9.49 -11.14 7.82
C THR A 188 8.57 -11.75 8.86
N VAL A 189 7.53 -12.48 8.45
CA VAL A 189 6.54 -13.05 9.38
C VAL A 189 7.13 -14.14 10.28
N THR A 190 8.10 -14.91 9.81
CA THR A 190 8.75 -15.95 10.63
C THR A 190 9.54 -15.37 11.80
N GLY A 191 10.03 -14.15 11.69
CA GLY A 191 10.70 -13.43 12.78
C GLY A 191 9.80 -13.09 13.98
N TYR A 192 8.47 -13.19 13.84
CA TYR A 192 7.52 -12.86 14.92
C TYR A 192 7.14 -14.03 15.82
N ASN A 193 7.61 -15.26 15.56
CA ASN A 193 7.30 -16.47 16.33
C ASN A 193 5.76 -16.69 16.49
N LEU A 194 5.05 -16.61 15.38
CA LEU A 194 3.59 -16.78 15.28
C LEU A 194 3.22 -18.23 14.98
N THR A 195 1.99 -18.62 15.31
CA THR A 195 1.38 -19.87 14.86
C THR A 195 0.93 -19.78 13.39
N ILE A 196 0.70 -20.92 12.72
CA ILE A 196 0.24 -20.95 11.32
C ILE A 196 -1.03 -20.11 11.10
N PRO A 197 -2.09 -20.19 11.94
CA PRO A 197 -3.25 -19.31 11.81
C PRO A 197 -2.91 -17.82 11.94
N GLU A 198 -2.03 -17.44 12.88
CA GLU A 198 -1.63 -16.05 13.07
C GLU A 198 -0.78 -15.52 11.90
N ILE A 199 0.06 -16.37 11.29
CA ILE A 199 0.79 -16.07 10.06
C ILE A 199 -0.20 -15.79 8.92
N ALA A 200 -1.16 -16.68 8.73
CA ALA A 200 -2.14 -16.59 7.68
C ALA A 200 -3.03 -15.33 7.81
N ASP A 201 -3.49 -15.03 9.02
CA ASP A 201 -4.25 -13.79 9.30
C ASP A 201 -3.42 -12.53 8.97
N ARG A 202 -2.15 -12.52 9.36
CA ARG A 202 -1.27 -11.37 9.16
C ARG A 202 -0.94 -11.13 7.70
N LEU A 203 -0.86 -12.18 6.89
CA LEU A 203 -0.54 -12.12 5.46
C LEU A 203 -1.80 -12.11 4.57
N GLY A 204 -2.97 -12.34 5.14
CA GLY A 204 -4.23 -12.43 4.42
C GLY A 204 -4.26 -13.60 3.44
N VAL A 205 -3.87 -14.82 3.90
CA VAL A 205 -3.87 -16.05 3.10
C VAL A 205 -4.64 -17.16 3.79
N GLU A 206 -5.12 -18.13 3.00
CA GLU A 206 -5.83 -19.30 3.51
C GLU A 206 -4.90 -20.52 3.71
N HIS A 207 -3.78 -20.54 2.99
CA HIS A 207 -2.89 -21.70 2.96
C HIS A 207 -1.45 -21.31 3.23
N VAL A 208 -0.73 -22.22 3.87
CA VAL A 208 0.70 -22.08 4.17
C VAL A 208 1.43 -23.32 3.66
N VAL A 209 2.51 -23.10 2.93
CA VAL A 209 3.50 -24.14 2.59
C VAL A 209 4.66 -23.99 3.55
N GLU A 210 5.00 -25.05 4.25
CA GLU A 210 6.20 -25.13 5.08
C GLU A 210 6.98 -26.40 4.77
N GLY A 211 8.24 -26.47 5.17
CA GLY A 211 9.04 -27.64 4.90
C GLY A 211 10.47 -27.53 5.39
N SER A 212 11.29 -28.45 4.94
CA SER A 212 12.70 -28.51 5.31
C SER A 212 13.57 -29.05 4.20
N VAL A 213 14.83 -28.62 4.21
CA VAL A 213 15.88 -29.08 3.30
C VAL A 213 16.98 -29.72 4.11
N GLN A 214 17.40 -30.88 3.70
CA GLN A 214 18.52 -31.61 4.28
C GLN A 214 19.49 -32.03 3.18
N LEU A 215 20.78 -31.66 3.32
CA LEU A 215 21.84 -32.06 2.43
C LEU A 215 22.78 -33.01 3.17
N PHE A 216 22.96 -34.20 2.62
CA PHE A 216 23.92 -35.21 3.10
C PHE A 216 24.82 -35.66 1.94
N GLU A 217 26.07 -35.26 1.98
CA GLU A 217 27.01 -35.39 0.84
C GLU A 217 26.41 -34.69 -0.39
N ASP A 218 26.15 -35.41 -1.49
CA ASP A 218 25.53 -34.90 -2.72
C ASP A 218 24.03 -35.21 -2.81
N GLN A 219 23.44 -35.80 -1.75
CA GLN A 219 22.02 -36.14 -1.72
C GLN A 219 21.23 -35.05 -0.98
N ILE A 220 20.20 -34.55 -1.64
CA ILE A 220 19.26 -33.60 -1.08
C ILE A 220 17.93 -34.32 -0.76
N ARG A 221 17.38 -34.02 0.41
CA ARG A 221 16.02 -34.33 0.77
C ARG A 221 15.26 -33.04 1.04
N VAL A 222 14.15 -32.84 0.33
CA VAL A 222 13.21 -31.73 0.59
C VAL A 222 11.90 -32.36 1.06
N THR A 223 11.43 -31.93 2.23
CA THR A 223 10.09 -32.24 2.72
C THR A 223 9.26 -30.98 2.62
N ALA A 224 8.07 -31.07 2.04
CA ALA A 224 7.15 -29.95 1.93
C ALA A 224 5.73 -30.40 2.29
N GLN A 225 4.97 -29.50 2.90
CA GLN A 225 3.57 -29.74 3.26
C GLN A 225 2.74 -28.47 3.05
N LEU A 226 1.49 -28.68 2.63
CA LEU A 226 0.48 -27.63 2.44
C LEU A 226 -0.55 -27.75 3.55
N ILE A 227 -0.76 -26.65 4.26
CA ILE A 227 -1.63 -26.56 5.44
C ILE A 227 -2.74 -25.56 5.16
N HIS A 228 -3.99 -25.95 5.43
CA HIS A 228 -5.10 -25.00 5.50
C HIS A 228 -5.06 -24.32 6.87
N ALA A 229 -4.73 -23.02 6.88
CA ALA A 229 -4.31 -22.31 8.10
C ALA A 229 -5.41 -22.21 9.17
N ALA A 230 -6.68 -22.02 8.77
CA ALA A 230 -7.77 -21.85 9.72
C ALA A 230 -8.11 -23.14 10.49
N THR A 231 -7.86 -24.33 9.91
CA THR A 231 -8.18 -25.63 10.52
C THR A 231 -6.95 -26.39 10.97
N ASP A 232 -5.75 -25.92 10.62
CA ASP A 232 -4.47 -26.61 10.83
C ASP A 232 -4.48 -28.03 10.19
N GLU A 233 -5.21 -28.17 9.08
CA GLU A 233 -5.34 -29.43 8.35
C GLU A 233 -4.26 -29.53 7.27
N HIS A 234 -3.51 -30.60 7.28
CA HIS A 234 -2.53 -30.90 6.23
C HIS A 234 -3.27 -31.42 5.00
N LEU A 235 -3.36 -30.61 3.97
CA LEU A 235 -4.00 -30.94 2.70
C LEU A 235 -3.11 -31.85 1.84
N TRP A 236 -1.81 -31.67 1.95
CA TRP A 236 -0.80 -32.43 1.23
C TRP A 236 0.52 -32.40 2.00
N ALA A 237 1.27 -33.47 1.97
CA ALA A 237 2.63 -33.57 2.48
C ALA A 237 3.39 -34.65 1.71
N ASP A 238 4.62 -34.37 1.29
CA ASP A 238 5.49 -35.32 0.60
C ASP A 238 6.97 -35.04 0.88
N SER A 239 7.82 -36.02 0.56
CA SER A 239 9.27 -35.92 0.71
C SER A 239 9.95 -36.34 -0.59
N TYR A 240 10.84 -35.51 -1.07
CA TYR A 240 11.56 -35.69 -2.32
C TYR A 240 13.03 -35.96 -2.03
N ASP A 241 13.53 -37.08 -2.53
CA ASP A 241 14.93 -37.45 -2.46
C ASP A 241 15.54 -37.35 -3.87
N GLY A 242 16.66 -36.63 -4.00
CA GLY A 242 17.36 -36.47 -5.27
C GLY A 242 18.85 -36.19 -5.08
N GLN A 243 19.54 -36.01 -6.18
CA GLN A 243 20.89 -35.45 -6.17
C GLN A 243 20.82 -33.95 -6.35
N LEU A 244 21.85 -33.21 -5.94
CA LEU A 244 21.89 -31.77 -6.07
C LEU A 244 21.69 -31.31 -7.53
N GLN A 245 22.12 -32.12 -8.51
CA GLN A 245 21.89 -31.87 -9.93
C GLN A 245 20.42 -31.97 -10.36
N ASP A 246 19.56 -32.68 -9.59
CA ASP A 246 18.14 -32.86 -9.90
C ASP A 246 17.26 -31.79 -9.25
N LEU A 247 17.88 -30.77 -8.62
CA LEU A 247 17.20 -29.79 -7.79
C LEU A 247 16.10 -29.01 -8.53
N PHE A 248 16.32 -28.67 -9.80
CA PHE A 248 15.31 -27.98 -10.61
C PHE A 248 14.03 -28.81 -10.81
N ALA A 249 14.17 -30.08 -11.19
CA ALA A 249 13.03 -30.98 -11.37
C ALA A 249 12.25 -31.15 -10.07
N LEU A 250 12.95 -31.23 -8.95
CA LEU A 250 12.37 -31.37 -7.62
C LEU A 250 11.58 -30.10 -7.21
N GLN A 251 12.11 -28.90 -7.47
CA GLN A 251 11.41 -27.65 -7.19
C GLN A 251 10.14 -27.50 -8.03
N GLU A 252 10.22 -27.89 -9.31
CA GLU A 252 9.08 -27.88 -10.24
C GLU A 252 8.00 -28.86 -9.77
N ASP A 253 8.38 -30.08 -9.41
CA ASP A 253 7.45 -31.10 -8.92
C ASP A 253 6.69 -30.62 -7.66
N ILE A 254 7.40 -30.04 -6.69
CA ILE A 254 6.78 -29.47 -5.49
C ILE A 254 5.78 -28.37 -5.86
N ALA A 255 6.18 -27.43 -6.69
CA ALA A 255 5.29 -26.32 -7.10
C ALA A 255 4.04 -26.84 -7.83
N ILE A 256 4.18 -27.84 -8.72
CA ILE A 256 3.05 -28.47 -9.41
C ILE A 256 2.10 -29.14 -8.41
N GLN A 257 2.62 -29.88 -7.44
CA GLN A 257 1.81 -30.58 -6.45
C GLN A 257 1.05 -29.59 -5.56
N VAL A 258 1.72 -28.54 -5.08
CA VAL A 258 1.08 -27.48 -4.29
C VAL A 258 -0.01 -26.76 -5.10
N ALA A 259 0.29 -26.36 -6.33
CA ALA A 259 -0.68 -25.70 -7.21
C ALA A 259 -1.88 -26.62 -7.50
N SER A 260 -1.63 -27.92 -7.76
CA SER A 260 -2.68 -28.91 -8.01
C SER A 260 -3.57 -29.15 -6.79
N ALA A 261 -3.00 -29.16 -5.59
CA ALA A 261 -3.75 -29.31 -4.34
C ALA A 261 -4.64 -28.09 -4.05
N LEU A 262 -4.16 -26.88 -4.39
CA LEU A 262 -4.90 -25.62 -4.18
C LEU A 262 -5.95 -25.37 -5.27
N THR A 263 -5.64 -25.78 -6.50
CA THR A 263 -6.45 -25.47 -7.67
C THR A 263 -7.00 -26.76 -8.27
N SER A 264 -7.85 -27.47 -7.56
CA SER A 264 -8.49 -28.73 -8.03
C SER A 264 -9.27 -28.59 -9.36
N ALA A 265 -9.25 -27.42 -9.98
CA ALA A 265 -9.91 -27.08 -11.23
C ALA A 265 -8.98 -26.45 -12.29
N VAL A 266 -7.70 -26.17 -12.01
CA VAL A 266 -6.84 -25.42 -12.94
C VAL A 266 -5.76 -26.32 -13.51
N GLY A 267 -5.95 -26.70 -14.77
CA GLY A 267 -4.92 -27.34 -15.56
C GLY A 267 -3.80 -26.33 -15.88
N GLY A 268 -2.65 -26.50 -15.26
CA GLY A 268 -1.44 -25.99 -15.84
C GLY A 268 -0.62 -24.97 -15.04
N VAL A 269 0.23 -25.47 -14.16
CA VAL A 269 1.54 -24.82 -14.00
C VAL A 269 2.20 -24.81 -15.39
N ARG A 270 2.57 -23.63 -15.92
CA ARG A 270 3.34 -23.56 -17.18
C ARG A 270 4.64 -24.31 -17.00
N GLU A 271 4.96 -25.19 -17.96
CA GLU A 271 6.29 -25.81 -18.01
C GLU A 271 7.37 -24.73 -17.99
N ILE A 272 8.40 -24.94 -17.17
CA ILE A 272 9.56 -24.06 -17.15
C ILE A 272 10.29 -24.18 -18.49
N ASN A 273 10.53 -23.05 -19.16
CA ASN A 273 11.33 -23.02 -20.38
C ASN A 273 12.75 -23.57 -20.09
N GLU A 274 13.27 -24.41 -20.98
CA GLU A 274 14.64 -24.95 -20.85
C GLU A 274 15.70 -23.84 -20.74
N ALA A 275 15.51 -22.69 -21.38
CA ALA A 275 16.42 -21.55 -21.30
C ALA A 275 16.46 -20.88 -19.89
N SER A 276 15.47 -21.15 -19.05
CA SER A 276 15.46 -20.71 -17.63
C SER A 276 16.17 -21.72 -16.72
N ARG A 277 16.77 -22.76 -17.25
CA ARG A 277 17.51 -23.80 -16.50
C ARG A 277 18.98 -23.74 -16.86
N THR A 278 19.82 -24.18 -15.94
CA THR A 278 21.24 -24.46 -16.18
C THR A 278 21.57 -25.87 -15.75
N GLU A 279 22.40 -26.55 -16.52
CA GLU A 279 22.95 -27.87 -16.13
C GLU A 279 24.20 -27.73 -15.26
N ASP A 280 24.73 -26.50 -15.12
CA ASP A 280 25.92 -26.22 -14.33
C ASP A 280 25.56 -25.88 -12.87
N PRO A 281 25.89 -26.77 -11.89
CA PRO A 281 25.55 -26.54 -10.49
C PRO A 281 26.24 -25.30 -9.89
N GLU A 282 27.47 -24.95 -10.35
CA GLU A 282 28.20 -23.77 -9.86
C GLU A 282 27.56 -22.47 -10.37
N ALA A 283 27.03 -22.49 -11.61
CA ALA A 283 26.25 -21.39 -12.15
C ALA A 283 24.98 -21.14 -11.34
N TYR A 284 24.28 -22.22 -11.02
CA TYR A 284 23.04 -22.16 -10.23
C TYR A 284 23.28 -21.70 -8.80
N GLU A 285 24.28 -22.28 -8.12
CA GLU A 285 24.66 -21.84 -6.77
C GLU A 285 24.99 -20.36 -6.73
N ALA A 286 25.80 -19.89 -7.67
CA ALA A 286 26.17 -18.47 -7.76
C ALA A 286 24.93 -17.56 -7.98
N TYR A 287 23.99 -18.00 -8.82
CA TYR A 287 22.72 -17.30 -9.02
C TYR A 287 21.89 -17.19 -7.74
N LEU A 288 21.71 -18.29 -6.99
CA LEU A 288 20.94 -18.31 -5.73
C LEU A 288 21.57 -17.38 -4.68
N ILE A 289 22.91 -17.41 -4.56
CA ILE A 289 23.63 -16.49 -3.69
C ILE A 289 23.37 -15.04 -4.11
N GLY A 290 23.44 -14.75 -5.42
CA GLY A 290 23.14 -13.41 -5.95
C GLY A 290 21.73 -12.95 -5.61
N LYS A 291 20.73 -13.81 -5.75
CA LYS A 291 19.32 -13.53 -5.39
C LYS A 291 19.17 -13.24 -3.89
N SER A 292 19.74 -14.08 -3.03
CA SER A 292 19.69 -13.89 -1.58
C SER A 292 20.33 -12.55 -1.16
N LEU A 293 21.50 -12.22 -1.72
CA LEU A 293 22.20 -10.96 -1.45
C LEU A 293 21.41 -9.73 -1.94
N LEU A 294 20.76 -9.83 -3.11
CA LEU A 294 19.92 -8.76 -3.67
C LEU A 294 18.72 -8.45 -2.76
N HIS A 295 18.13 -9.45 -2.11
CA HIS A 295 17.04 -9.26 -1.16
C HIS A 295 17.41 -8.42 0.06
N THR A 296 18.69 -8.36 0.45
CA THR A 296 19.13 -7.54 1.58
C THR A 296 18.91 -6.04 1.37
N ARG A 297 18.76 -5.60 0.11
CA ARG A 297 18.60 -4.19 -0.30
C ARG A 297 19.65 -3.25 0.31
N SER A 298 20.80 -3.77 0.71
CA SER A 298 21.94 -3.01 1.20
C SER A 298 22.96 -2.76 0.09
N THR A 299 23.72 -1.68 0.17
CA THR A 299 24.78 -1.37 -0.82
C THR A 299 25.80 -2.51 -0.91
N ASP A 300 26.26 -3.03 0.23
CA ASP A 300 27.24 -4.13 0.26
C ASP A 300 26.64 -5.43 -0.29
N GLY A 301 25.37 -5.74 0.08
CA GLY A 301 24.66 -6.90 -0.45
C GLY A 301 24.49 -6.83 -1.97
N MET A 302 24.08 -5.68 -2.50
CA MET A 302 23.94 -5.49 -3.95
C MET A 302 25.28 -5.56 -4.70
N LEU A 303 26.39 -5.06 -4.13
CA LEU A 303 27.73 -5.23 -4.73
C LEU A 303 28.13 -6.71 -4.80
N SER A 304 27.91 -7.44 -3.71
CA SER A 304 28.17 -8.88 -3.67
C SER A 304 27.22 -9.69 -4.58
N ALA A 305 25.99 -9.21 -4.78
CA ALA A 305 25.05 -9.79 -5.75
C ALA A 305 25.56 -9.65 -7.18
N ILE A 306 26.11 -8.49 -7.57
CA ILE A 306 26.75 -8.30 -8.89
C ILE A 306 27.84 -9.35 -9.12
N GLU A 307 28.77 -9.50 -8.17
CA GLU A 307 29.86 -10.47 -8.27
C GLU A 307 29.33 -11.92 -8.41
N SER A 308 28.25 -12.23 -7.71
CA SER A 308 27.64 -13.56 -7.73
C SER A 308 26.94 -13.84 -9.06
N PHE A 309 26.16 -12.89 -9.60
CA PHE A 309 25.54 -13.04 -10.91
C PHE A 309 26.59 -13.08 -12.05
N GLU A 310 27.65 -12.25 -11.99
CA GLU A 310 28.75 -12.30 -12.94
C GLU A 310 29.48 -13.66 -12.92
N ARG A 311 29.66 -14.26 -11.74
CA ARG A 311 30.19 -15.61 -11.59
C ARG A 311 29.26 -16.66 -12.22
N SER A 312 27.94 -16.56 -11.98
CA SER A 312 26.95 -17.43 -12.61
C SER A 312 27.02 -17.37 -14.14
N ILE A 313 27.06 -16.16 -14.71
CA ILE A 313 27.19 -15.93 -16.15
C ILE A 313 28.52 -16.48 -16.71
N ALA A 314 29.60 -16.41 -15.93
CA ALA A 314 30.90 -16.93 -16.37
C ALA A 314 30.93 -18.46 -16.46
N GLN A 315 30.16 -19.16 -15.59
CA GLN A 315 30.03 -20.62 -15.64
C GLN A 315 29.06 -21.04 -16.74
N ASP A 316 27.89 -20.39 -16.84
CA ASP A 316 26.92 -20.64 -17.90
C ASP A 316 26.46 -19.34 -18.58
N PRO A 317 27.08 -18.95 -19.71
CA PRO A 317 26.69 -17.76 -20.46
C PRO A 317 25.31 -17.82 -21.13
N SER A 318 24.62 -18.97 -21.08
CA SER A 318 23.27 -19.14 -21.60
C SER A 318 22.18 -19.03 -20.52
N TYR A 319 22.55 -18.90 -19.25
CA TYR A 319 21.59 -18.87 -18.14
C TYR A 319 20.92 -17.52 -17.99
N ALA A 320 19.75 -17.34 -18.62
CA ALA A 320 19.00 -16.09 -18.69
C ALA A 320 18.68 -15.46 -17.31
N PRO A 321 18.28 -16.22 -16.25
CA PRO A 321 17.97 -15.67 -14.94
C PRO A 321 19.13 -14.87 -14.30
N ALA A 322 20.38 -15.28 -14.53
CA ALA A 322 21.52 -14.57 -13.97
C ALA A 322 21.68 -13.17 -14.59
N TYR A 323 21.43 -13.03 -15.89
CA TYR A 323 21.41 -11.73 -16.57
C TYR A 323 20.26 -10.85 -16.06
N ALA A 324 19.05 -11.42 -15.87
CA ALA A 324 17.91 -10.67 -15.32
C ALA A 324 18.19 -10.17 -13.89
N GLY A 325 18.79 -11.02 -13.02
CA GLY A 325 19.19 -10.64 -11.67
C GLY A 325 20.24 -9.52 -11.66
N LEU A 326 21.24 -9.61 -12.56
CA LEU A 326 22.26 -8.58 -12.71
C LEU A 326 21.68 -7.26 -13.22
N ALA A 327 20.76 -7.31 -14.20
CA ALA A 327 20.05 -6.15 -14.73
C ALA A 327 19.26 -5.43 -13.63
N MET A 328 18.51 -6.19 -12.83
CA MET A 328 17.75 -5.65 -11.72
C MET A 328 18.66 -5.02 -10.66
N THR A 329 19.80 -5.64 -10.36
CA THR A 329 20.76 -5.10 -9.40
C THR A 329 21.27 -3.73 -9.84
N TYR A 330 21.67 -3.58 -11.11
CA TYR A 330 22.06 -2.28 -11.66
C TYR A 330 20.92 -1.27 -11.63
N GLY A 331 19.70 -1.70 -11.95
CA GLY A 331 18.51 -0.86 -11.89
C GLY A 331 18.27 -0.30 -10.49
N LEU A 332 18.32 -1.14 -9.47
CA LEU A 332 18.11 -0.73 -8.07
C LEU A 332 19.20 0.25 -7.59
N PHE A 333 20.43 0.07 -8.00
CA PHE A 333 21.51 1.00 -7.65
C PHE A 333 21.26 2.44 -8.12
N THR A 334 20.41 2.67 -9.12
CA THR A 334 20.04 4.04 -9.51
C THR A 334 19.38 4.81 -8.35
N GLY A 335 18.63 4.11 -7.49
CA GLY A 335 17.97 4.69 -6.32
C GLY A 335 18.78 4.64 -5.02
N TYR A 336 19.69 3.67 -4.89
CA TYR A 336 20.50 3.49 -3.66
C TYR A 336 21.88 4.17 -3.75
N GLY A 337 22.36 4.47 -4.96
CA GLY A 337 23.69 5.03 -5.21
C GLY A 337 24.79 3.98 -5.21
N HIS A 338 25.46 3.82 -6.35
CA HIS A 338 26.61 2.94 -6.49
C HIS A 338 27.90 3.70 -6.16
N PRO A 339 28.87 3.10 -5.43
CA PRO A 339 30.09 3.82 -5.01
C PRO A 339 31.05 4.21 -6.14
N GLY A 340 30.90 3.66 -7.34
CA GLY A 340 31.84 3.89 -8.42
C GLY A 340 31.24 4.13 -9.81
N LEU A 341 29.89 4.06 -9.95
CA LEU A 341 29.20 4.26 -11.22
C LEU A 341 28.15 5.36 -11.08
N ASP A 342 28.01 6.20 -12.10
CA ASP A 342 26.91 7.16 -12.16
C ASP A 342 25.61 6.51 -12.66
N GLY A 343 24.47 7.21 -12.48
CA GLY A 343 23.16 6.68 -12.85
C GLY A 343 23.02 6.34 -14.35
N TYR A 344 23.78 7.00 -15.21
CA TYR A 344 23.77 6.73 -16.66
C TYR A 344 24.54 5.44 -17.00
N GLU A 345 25.68 5.21 -16.33
CA GLU A 345 26.46 3.98 -16.51
C GLU A 345 25.70 2.76 -15.97
N LEU A 346 25.02 2.92 -14.81
CA LEU A 346 24.13 1.89 -14.24
C LEU A 346 23.01 1.52 -15.22
N TYR A 347 22.35 2.53 -15.78
CA TYR A 347 21.32 2.33 -16.79
C TYR A 347 21.84 1.54 -18.01
N GLY A 348 22.98 1.94 -18.57
CA GLY A 348 23.54 1.28 -19.74
C GLY A 348 23.86 -0.19 -19.50
N ARG A 349 24.53 -0.50 -18.39
CA ARG A 349 24.85 -1.88 -17.99
C ARG A 349 23.58 -2.70 -17.71
N GLY A 350 22.63 -2.11 -16.98
CA GLY A 350 21.36 -2.78 -16.68
C GLY A 350 20.57 -3.12 -17.95
N MET A 351 20.47 -2.20 -18.90
CA MET A 351 19.78 -2.40 -20.17
C MET A 351 20.44 -3.49 -21.04
N GLU A 352 21.79 -3.53 -21.09
CA GLU A 352 22.52 -4.58 -21.78
C GLU A 352 22.17 -5.96 -21.20
N MET A 353 22.18 -6.10 -19.88
CA MET A 353 21.88 -7.37 -19.20
C MET A 353 20.41 -7.75 -19.35
N ALA A 354 19.47 -6.80 -19.22
CA ALA A 354 18.04 -7.07 -19.41
C ALA A 354 17.72 -7.55 -20.83
N ASN A 355 18.26 -6.89 -21.85
CA ASN A 355 18.12 -7.32 -23.23
C ASN A 355 18.73 -8.71 -23.46
N ARG A 356 19.88 -8.99 -22.86
CA ARG A 356 20.52 -10.29 -22.98
C ARG A 356 19.70 -11.41 -22.34
N ALA A 357 19.07 -11.14 -21.19
CA ALA A 357 18.15 -12.08 -20.55
C ALA A 357 16.97 -12.43 -21.48
N ILE A 358 16.34 -11.42 -22.08
CA ILE A 358 15.20 -11.60 -22.99
C ILE A 358 15.62 -12.28 -24.31
N GLU A 359 16.81 -11.99 -24.84
CA GLU A 359 17.34 -12.68 -26.02
C GLU A 359 17.59 -14.17 -25.79
N LEU A 360 18.01 -14.55 -24.58
CA LEU A 360 18.24 -15.93 -24.20
C LEU A 360 16.94 -16.66 -23.90
N ASP A 361 15.98 -16.00 -23.30
CA ASP A 361 14.68 -16.54 -22.93
C ASP A 361 13.58 -15.48 -23.16
N GLU A 362 12.74 -15.67 -24.18
CA GLU A 362 11.63 -14.77 -24.50
C GLU A 362 10.49 -14.80 -23.45
N ASP A 363 10.53 -15.74 -22.52
CA ASP A 363 9.61 -15.85 -21.38
C ASP A 363 10.28 -15.43 -20.04
N ALA A 364 11.43 -14.75 -20.09
CA ALA A 364 12.11 -14.22 -18.92
C ALA A 364 11.34 -13.04 -18.29
N ALA A 365 10.35 -13.33 -17.44
CA ALA A 365 9.53 -12.30 -16.76
C ALA A 365 10.40 -11.24 -16.05
N GLU A 366 11.44 -11.69 -15.33
CA GLU A 366 12.36 -10.80 -14.61
C GLU A 366 13.18 -9.93 -15.56
N GLY A 367 13.48 -10.39 -16.78
CA GLY A 367 14.16 -9.62 -17.82
C GLY A 367 13.32 -8.44 -18.30
N TYR A 368 12.05 -8.67 -18.61
CA TYR A 368 11.08 -7.61 -18.94
C TYR A 368 10.88 -6.65 -17.77
N ALA A 369 10.71 -7.18 -16.57
CA ALA A 369 10.55 -6.37 -15.36
C ALA A 369 11.76 -5.43 -15.13
N ALA A 370 12.98 -5.94 -15.29
CA ALA A 370 14.21 -5.15 -15.13
C ALA A 370 14.33 -4.08 -16.22
N ARG A 371 14.01 -4.41 -17.49
CA ARG A 371 14.04 -3.45 -18.60
C ARG A 371 13.01 -2.35 -18.40
N GLY A 372 11.78 -2.70 -18.11
CA GLY A 372 10.70 -1.75 -17.81
C GLY A 372 11.03 -0.85 -16.62
N TYR A 373 11.61 -1.39 -15.55
CA TYR A 373 12.05 -0.62 -14.39
C TYR A 373 13.12 0.41 -14.77
N LEU A 374 14.16 0.01 -15.49
CA LEU A 374 15.25 0.88 -15.94
C LEU A 374 14.74 2.00 -16.86
N GLU A 375 13.92 1.65 -17.85
CA GLU A 375 13.36 2.61 -18.81
C GLU A 375 12.38 3.57 -18.14
N ASN A 376 11.55 3.09 -17.18
CA ASN A 376 10.67 3.95 -16.43
C ASN A 376 11.45 5.02 -15.64
N ARG A 377 12.52 4.62 -14.98
CA ARG A 377 13.38 5.55 -14.25
C ARG A 377 14.15 6.50 -15.16
N ALA A 378 14.46 6.07 -16.37
CA ALA A 378 15.07 6.92 -17.40
C ALA A 378 14.08 7.88 -18.09
N LEU A 379 12.84 7.94 -17.64
CA LEU A 379 11.77 8.76 -18.21
C LEU A 379 11.54 8.45 -19.71
N ALA A 380 11.73 7.19 -20.11
CA ALA A 380 11.45 6.73 -21.46
C ALA A 380 9.97 6.87 -21.82
N ALA A 381 9.66 6.79 -23.12
CA ALA A 381 8.28 6.81 -23.59
C ALA A 381 7.45 5.70 -22.90
N ALA A 382 6.21 6.00 -22.53
CA ALA A 382 5.40 5.11 -21.72
C ALA A 382 5.04 3.80 -22.42
N GLU A 383 4.75 3.83 -23.72
CA GLU A 383 4.26 2.66 -24.50
C GLU A 383 5.19 1.44 -24.42
N PRO A 384 6.51 1.53 -24.70
CA PRO A 384 7.38 0.37 -24.59
C PRO A 384 7.54 -0.11 -23.13
N VAL A 385 7.60 0.81 -22.17
CA VAL A 385 7.73 0.49 -20.74
C VAL A 385 6.47 -0.24 -20.23
N GLU A 386 5.28 0.24 -20.64
CA GLU A 386 4.01 -0.41 -20.30
C GLU A 386 3.93 -1.82 -20.91
N THR A 387 4.38 -1.99 -22.15
CA THR A 387 4.44 -3.30 -22.82
C THR A 387 5.31 -4.28 -22.04
N ASP A 388 6.46 -3.84 -21.55
CA ASP A 388 7.36 -4.68 -20.77
C ASP A 388 6.76 -5.09 -19.42
N PHE A 389 6.14 -4.15 -18.69
CA PHE A 389 5.47 -4.50 -17.42
C PHE A 389 4.27 -5.41 -17.63
N GLN A 390 3.45 -5.17 -18.66
CA GLN A 390 2.36 -6.06 -19.00
C GLN A 390 2.85 -7.46 -19.36
N ARG A 391 3.94 -7.57 -20.16
CA ARG A 391 4.54 -8.85 -20.48
C ARG A 391 5.08 -9.57 -19.24
N ALA A 392 5.74 -8.85 -18.34
CA ALA A 392 6.21 -9.41 -17.08
C ALA A 392 5.05 -9.94 -16.21
N LEU A 393 3.91 -9.21 -16.14
CA LEU A 393 2.72 -9.64 -15.41
C LEU A 393 1.95 -10.77 -16.09
N GLU A 394 1.94 -10.84 -17.43
CA GLU A 394 1.41 -12.01 -18.16
C GLU A 394 2.17 -13.30 -17.82
N LEU A 395 3.48 -13.18 -17.62
CA LEU A 395 4.37 -14.30 -17.30
C LEU A 395 4.40 -14.64 -15.80
N SER A 396 4.27 -13.60 -14.95
CA SER A 396 4.28 -13.72 -13.48
C SER A 396 3.29 -12.74 -12.84
N PRO A 397 2.00 -13.09 -12.81
CA PRO A 397 0.93 -12.18 -12.36
C PRO A 397 0.96 -11.86 -10.86
N ASN A 398 1.70 -12.61 -10.06
CA ASN A 398 1.86 -12.36 -8.63
C ASN A 398 3.17 -11.63 -8.27
N SER A 399 3.78 -10.92 -9.22
CA SER A 399 4.98 -10.15 -8.95
C SER A 399 4.67 -8.83 -8.26
N ALA A 400 4.77 -8.78 -6.92
CA ALA A 400 4.57 -7.58 -6.11
C ALA A 400 5.45 -6.40 -6.57
N ASP A 401 6.69 -6.68 -6.97
CA ASP A 401 7.62 -5.67 -7.49
C ASP A 401 7.10 -5.05 -8.79
N VAL A 402 6.67 -5.88 -9.74
CA VAL A 402 6.20 -5.40 -11.05
C VAL A 402 4.91 -4.59 -10.90
N HIS A 403 3.96 -5.03 -10.09
CA HIS A 403 2.76 -4.25 -9.78
C HIS A 403 3.12 -2.86 -9.23
N GLY A 404 4.05 -2.78 -8.26
CA GLY A 404 4.49 -1.50 -7.72
C GLY A 404 5.17 -0.61 -8.79
N TRP A 405 6.01 -1.15 -9.65
CA TRP A 405 6.70 -0.36 -10.69
C TRP A 405 5.75 0.04 -11.83
N TYR A 406 4.82 -0.82 -12.18
CA TYR A 406 3.77 -0.49 -13.15
C TYR A 406 2.84 0.60 -12.59
N GLY A 407 2.50 0.54 -11.30
CA GLY A 407 1.81 1.61 -10.61
C GLY A 407 2.52 2.96 -10.72
N HIS A 408 3.84 2.99 -10.55
CA HIS A 408 4.65 4.20 -10.75
C HIS A 408 4.61 4.73 -12.19
N LEU A 409 4.66 3.84 -13.20
CA LEU A 409 4.52 4.24 -14.59
C LEU A 409 3.16 4.90 -14.84
N LEU A 410 2.08 4.24 -14.43
CA LEU A 410 0.73 4.75 -14.62
C LEU A 410 0.52 6.11 -13.94
N THR A 411 1.05 6.25 -12.74
CA THR A 411 1.03 7.52 -11.99
C THR A 411 1.80 8.61 -12.72
N ARG A 412 2.98 8.31 -13.26
CA ARG A 412 3.77 9.23 -14.09
C ARG A 412 3.02 9.72 -15.33
N GLU A 413 2.20 8.86 -15.92
CA GLU A 413 1.38 9.18 -17.09
C GLU A 413 0.03 9.86 -16.71
N GLY A 414 -0.18 10.19 -15.42
CA GLY A 414 -1.40 10.85 -14.93
C GLY A 414 -2.59 9.89 -14.75
N ARG A 415 -2.40 8.59 -14.89
CA ARG A 415 -3.40 7.53 -14.67
C ARG A 415 -3.42 7.14 -13.20
N TYR A 416 -3.71 8.13 -12.33
CA TYR A 416 -3.51 8.03 -10.88
C TYR A 416 -4.32 6.92 -10.21
N ASP A 417 -5.58 6.73 -10.58
CA ASP A 417 -6.43 5.70 -9.97
C ASP A 417 -5.96 4.30 -10.34
N GLU A 418 -5.55 4.09 -11.58
CA GLU A 418 -4.97 2.83 -12.05
C GLU A 418 -3.62 2.57 -11.37
N GLY A 419 -2.77 3.59 -11.29
CA GLY A 419 -1.47 3.48 -10.62
C GLY A 419 -1.58 3.12 -9.14
N LEU A 420 -2.52 3.74 -8.42
CA LEU A 420 -2.77 3.42 -7.01
C LEU A 420 -3.38 2.01 -6.84
N ALA A 421 -4.20 1.54 -7.79
CA ALA A 421 -4.72 0.18 -7.75
C ALA A 421 -3.61 -0.87 -7.93
N GLU A 422 -2.67 -0.64 -8.85
CA GLU A 422 -1.50 -1.50 -9.05
C GLU A 422 -0.57 -1.48 -7.81
N SER A 423 -0.33 -0.30 -7.21
CA SER A 423 0.43 -0.19 -5.96
C SER A 423 -0.23 -0.96 -4.81
N GLU A 424 -1.56 -0.96 -4.74
CA GLU A 424 -2.33 -1.73 -3.73
C GLU A 424 -2.20 -3.24 -3.95
N LEU A 425 -2.27 -3.72 -5.21
CA LEU A 425 -2.00 -5.13 -5.52
C LEU A 425 -0.59 -5.53 -5.08
N GLY A 426 0.41 -4.69 -5.34
CA GLY A 426 1.77 -4.93 -4.85
C GLY A 426 1.85 -5.06 -3.32
N ILE A 427 1.09 -4.26 -2.57
CA ILE A 427 1.00 -4.37 -1.10
C ILE A 427 0.30 -5.66 -0.68
N GLN A 428 -0.80 -6.05 -1.34
CA GLN A 428 -1.51 -7.28 -1.01
C GLN A 428 -0.66 -8.54 -1.23
N LEU A 429 0.24 -8.50 -2.21
CA LEU A 429 1.19 -9.58 -2.49
C LEU A 429 2.43 -9.55 -1.58
N ASP A 430 2.77 -8.37 -1.01
CA ASP A 430 3.95 -8.19 -0.16
C ASP A 430 3.69 -7.20 1.01
N PRO A 431 2.75 -7.53 1.92
CA PRO A 431 2.24 -6.59 2.92
C PRO A 431 3.25 -6.19 4.00
N LEU A 432 4.27 -7.01 4.24
CA LEU A 432 5.30 -6.75 5.24
C LEU A 432 6.59 -6.16 4.65
N ALA A 433 6.63 -5.87 3.34
CA ALA A 433 7.74 -5.18 2.71
C ALA A 433 7.59 -3.65 2.84
N PRO A 434 8.44 -2.96 3.60
CA PRO A 434 8.33 -1.50 3.76
C PRO A 434 8.38 -0.75 2.43
N GLY A 435 9.12 -1.29 1.45
CA GLY A 435 9.28 -0.70 0.11
C GLY A 435 7.95 -0.55 -0.66
N ARG A 436 6.98 -1.45 -0.45
CA ARG A 436 5.66 -1.36 -1.10
C ARG A 436 4.88 -0.15 -0.59
N TRP A 437 4.88 0.04 0.71
CA TRP A 437 4.24 1.19 1.37
C TRP A 437 4.92 2.53 1.02
N VAL A 438 6.26 2.53 0.85
CA VAL A 438 6.99 3.69 0.34
C VAL A 438 6.57 4.01 -1.09
N GLY A 439 6.46 3.00 -1.95
CA GLY A 439 5.99 3.14 -3.33
C GLY A 439 4.59 3.73 -3.39
N GLN A 440 3.63 3.19 -2.64
CA GLN A 440 2.28 3.75 -2.55
C GLN A 440 2.30 5.20 -2.05
N ALA A 441 3.14 5.52 -1.06
CA ALA A 441 3.23 6.89 -0.57
C ALA A 441 3.74 7.86 -1.65
N LEU A 442 4.69 7.44 -2.47
CA LEU A 442 5.20 8.18 -3.62
C LEU A 442 4.08 8.43 -4.65
N ASP A 443 3.37 7.37 -5.09
CA ASP A 443 2.27 7.46 -6.06
C ASP A 443 1.13 8.35 -5.53
N ALA A 444 0.81 8.21 -4.25
CA ALA A 444 -0.23 9.01 -3.60
C ALA A 444 0.17 10.51 -3.48
N VAL A 445 1.47 10.83 -3.32
CA VAL A 445 1.96 12.22 -3.37
C VAL A 445 1.75 12.80 -4.76
N ALA A 446 2.12 12.07 -5.82
CA ALA A 446 1.91 12.48 -7.21
C ALA A 446 0.42 12.65 -7.54
N ALA A 447 -0.41 11.71 -7.10
CA ALA A 447 -1.87 11.78 -7.23
C ALA A 447 -2.53 12.85 -6.34
N ARG A 448 -1.74 13.61 -5.56
CA ARG A 448 -2.20 14.62 -4.59
C ARG A 448 -3.14 14.06 -3.50
N ARG A 449 -3.05 12.76 -3.23
CA ARG A 449 -3.77 12.07 -2.15
C ARG A 449 -2.92 12.04 -0.88
N TYR A 450 -2.65 13.22 -0.32
CA TYR A 450 -1.65 13.41 0.74
C TYR A 450 -1.95 12.64 2.03
N ASP A 451 -3.22 12.39 2.35
CA ASP A 451 -3.58 11.58 3.52
C ASP A 451 -3.23 10.10 3.31
N LEU A 452 -3.44 9.56 2.11
CA LEU A 452 -3.02 8.21 1.74
C LEU A 452 -1.49 8.10 1.78
N ALA A 453 -0.79 9.07 1.21
CA ALA A 453 0.66 9.12 1.23
C ALA A 453 1.25 9.14 2.67
N ALA A 454 0.66 9.93 3.56
CA ALA A 454 1.08 9.98 4.96
C ALA A 454 0.84 8.63 5.69
N ARG A 455 -0.29 7.95 5.42
CA ARG A 455 -0.57 6.61 5.97
C ARG A 455 0.41 5.56 5.44
N GLY A 456 0.64 5.51 4.13
CA GLY A 456 1.62 4.59 3.54
C GLY A 456 3.02 4.77 4.13
N ALA A 457 3.47 6.02 4.26
CA ALA A 457 4.74 6.34 4.90
C ALA A 457 4.77 5.90 6.37
N GLN A 458 3.68 6.05 7.11
CA GLN A 458 3.56 5.60 8.51
C GLN A 458 3.63 4.07 8.62
N GLN A 459 2.99 3.33 7.72
CA GLN A 459 3.05 1.87 7.68
C GLN A 459 4.48 1.39 7.38
N ALA A 460 5.16 2.00 6.41
CA ALA A 460 6.56 1.69 6.13
C ALA A 460 7.45 1.90 7.37
N LEU A 461 7.26 2.98 8.13
CA LEU A 461 8.00 3.25 9.37
C LEU A 461 7.63 2.32 10.53
N ALA A 462 6.39 1.79 10.54
CA ALA A 462 5.98 0.80 11.55
C ALA A 462 6.66 -0.56 11.30
N LEU A 463 6.89 -0.91 10.02
CA LEU A 463 7.61 -2.13 9.63
C LEU A 463 9.12 -1.98 9.81
N GLU A 464 9.69 -0.85 9.39
CA GLU A 464 11.14 -0.60 9.46
C GLU A 464 11.42 0.86 9.90
N PRO A 465 11.55 1.12 11.21
CA PRO A 465 11.72 2.47 11.76
C PRO A 465 13.01 3.19 11.33
N SER A 466 14.01 2.44 10.86
CA SER A 466 15.31 2.99 10.44
C SER A 466 15.29 3.64 9.05
N LEU A 467 14.25 3.35 8.25
CA LEU A 467 14.13 3.90 6.90
C LEU A 467 13.97 5.42 6.91
N THR A 468 14.68 6.07 6.01
CA THR A 468 14.64 7.53 5.86
C THR A 468 13.62 7.98 4.82
N SER A 469 13.49 7.28 3.69
CA SER A 469 12.58 7.66 2.60
C SER A 469 11.11 7.84 3.00
N PRO A 470 10.50 7.01 3.88
CA PRO A 470 9.12 7.26 4.30
C PRO A 470 8.95 8.59 5.05
N ARG A 471 9.96 9.01 5.84
CA ARG A 471 9.93 10.32 6.53
C ARG A 471 9.89 11.49 5.55
N PHE A 472 10.58 11.35 4.41
CA PHE A 472 10.53 12.33 3.34
C PHE A 472 9.11 12.48 2.78
N TYR A 473 8.48 11.37 2.36
CA TYR A 473 7.12 11.40 1.80
C TYR A 473 6.07 11.84 2.83
N GLN A 474 6.22 11.44 4.09
CA GLN A 474 5.38 11.93 5.18
C GLN A 474 5.49 13.46 5.35
N GLY A 475 6.72 13.99 5.36
CA GLY A 475 6.98 15.43 5.46
C GLY A 475 6.39 16.21 4.30
N ILE A 476 6.61 15.75 3.05
CA ILE A 476 6.03 16.36 1.84
C ILE A 476 4.50 16.31 1.90
N SER A 477 3.92 15.19 2.29
CA SER A 477 2.46 15.04 2.42
C SER A 477 1.86 16.02 3.42
N HIS A 478 2.48 16.16 4.59
CA HIS A 478 2.04 17.13 5.60
C HIS A 478 2.20 18.58 5.12
N LEU A 479 3.31 18.90 4.44
CA LEU A 479 3.52 20.21 3.85
C LEU A 479 2.42 20.58 2.85
N LEU A 480 2.16 19.70 1.88
CA LEU A 480 1.19 19.91 0.81
C LEU A 480 -0.27 19.89 1.33
N ALA A 481 -0.55 19.09 2.36
CA ALA A 481 -1.82 19.11 3.09
C ALA A 481 -1.97 20.31 4.05
N ARG A 482 -0.97 21.22 4.11
CA ARG A 482 -0.92 22.39 5.00
C ARG A 482 -0.93 22.04 6.50
N ARG A 483 -0.49 20.85 6.87
CA ARG A 483 -0.27 20.42 8.26
C ARG A 483 1.17 20.72 8.67
N ILE A 484 1.48 22.03 8.83
CA ILE A 484 2.86 22.51 8.94
C ILE A 484 3.53 22.06 10.24
N ASP A 485 2.81 22.01 11.35
CA ASP A 485 3.36 21.55 12.63
C ASP A 485 3.71 20.05 12.58
N ASP A 486 2.86 19.21 11.94
CA ASP A 486 3.14 17.78 11.73
C ASP A 486 4.36 17.60 10.84
N CYS A 487 4.51 18.42 9.78
CA CYS A 487 5.69 18.41 8.94
C CYS A 487 6.97 18.68 9.75
N LEU A 488 6.98 19.72 10.56
CA LEU A 488 8.16 20.10 11.34
C LEU A 488 8.52 19.08 12.42
N ASN A 489 7.51 18.51 13.08
CA ASN A 489 7.69 17.50 14.12
C ASN A 489 8.20 16.16 13.54
N GLY A 490 7.68 15.75 12.37
CA GLY A 490 8.07 14.50 11.71
C GLY A 490 9.47 14.50 11.09
N LEU A 491 10.05 15.69 10.85
CA LEU A 491 11.34 15.87 10.18
C LEU A 491 12.48 16.32 11.11
N GLU A 492 12.34 16.15 12.42
CA GLU A 492 13.36 16.60 13.35
C GLU A 492 14.70 15.90 13.08
N GLY A 493 15.72 16.68 12.70
CA GLY A 493 17.06 16.18 12.36
C GLY A 493 17.22 15.53 10.98
N THR A 494 16.16 15.46 10.17
CA THR A 494 16.20 14.85 8.83
C THR A 494 15.65 15.80 7.75
N PHE A 495 16.00 15.53 6.47
CA PHE A 495 15.48 16.24 5.29
C PHE A 495 15.43 17.77 5.43
N PRO A 496 16.59 18.43 5.57
CA PRO A 496 16.65 19.87 5.83
C PRO A 496 15.95 20.71 4.76
N GLY A 497 15.95 20.28 3.48
CA GLY A 497 15.25 20.98 2.42
C GLY A 497 13.74 21.01 2.61
N VAL A 498 13.12 19.87 2.94
CA VAL A 498 11.68 19.81 3.25
C VAL A 498 11.35 20.60 4.51
N ARG A 499 12.21 20.53 5.52
CA ARG A 499 12.07 21.31 6.75
C ARG A 499 12.11 22.81 6.47
N ALA A 500 13.00 23.28 5.59
CA ALA A 500 13.05 24.68 5.17
C ALA A 500 11.75 25.11 4.49
N MET A 501 11.15 24.27 3.64
CA MET A 501 9.84 24.55 3.02
C MET A 501 8.73 24.67 4.09
N CYS A 502 8.73 23.81 5.11
CA CYS A 502 7.75 23.87 6.19
C CYS A 502 7.95 25.12 7.06
N GLN A 503 9.20 25.52 7.38
CA GLN A 503 9.48 26.77 8.10
C GLN A 503 9.03 27.99 7.30
N HIS A 504 9.35 28.04 6.00
CA HIS A 504 8.87 29.11 5.12
C HIS A 504 7.33 29.19 5.11
N SER A 505 6.65 28.04 5.00
CA SER A 505 5.18 27.97 5.00
C SER A 505 4.56 28.38 6.34
N ARG A 506 5.31 28.28 7.44
CA ARG A 506 4.91 28.79 8.77
C ARG A 506 5.16 30.31 8.92
N GLY A 507 5.87 30.92 7.97
CA GLY A 507 6.25 32.34 8.00
C GLY A 507 7.63 32.62 8.59
N ASP A 508 8.43 31.59 8.91
CA ASP A 508 9.81 31.72 9.37
C ASP A 508 10.78 31.72 8.17
N GLU A 509 10.77 32.81 7.43
CA GLU A 509 11.63 32.97 6.24
C GLU A 509 13.12 32.97 6.60
N ALA A 510 13.49 33.59 7.72
CA ALA A 510 14.88 33.68 8.16
C ALA A 510 15.44 32.30 8.54
N GLY A 511 14.69 31.50 9.29
CA GLY A 511 15.06 30.13 9.64
C GLY A 511 15.15 29.23 8.42
N ALA A 512 14.21 29.35 7.48
CA ALA A 512 14.23 28.60 6.22
C ALA A 512 15.48 28.90 5.39
N MET A 513 15.80 30.19 5.19
CA MET A 513 17.00 30.61 4.45
C MET A 513 18.29 30.17 5.12
N GLN A 514 18.37 30.19 6.46
CA GLN A 514 19.53 29.70 7.20
C GLN A 514 19.82 28.22 6.89
N ILE A 515 18.77 27.39 6.78
CA ILE A 515 18.93 25.98 6.40
C ILE A 515 19.47 25.86 4.97
N ILE A 516 18.91 26.60 4.02
CA ILE A 516 19.34 26.57 2.62
C ILE A 516 20.78 27.05 2.45
N ASP A 517 21.20 28.09 3.17
CA ASP A 517 22.57 28.57 3.15
C ASP A 517 23.55 27.56 3.78
N SER A 518 23.13 26.84 4.81
CA SER A 518 23.89 25.73 5.37
C SER A 518 24.07 24.61 4.35
N LEU A 519 23.03 24.21 3.62
CA LEU A 519 23.09 23.21 2.56
C LEU A 519 24.05 23.65 1.43
N ARG A 520 23.98 24.92 1.00
CA ARG A 520 24.92 25.48 0.00
C ARG A 520 26.36 25.45 0.50
N THR A 521 26.59 25.74 1.77
CA THR A 521 27.92 25.71 2.38
C THR A 521 28.48 24.28 2.40
N THR A 522 27.66 23.31 2.75
CA THR A 522 28.02 21.88 2.70
C THR A 522 28.44 21.47 1.30
N LEU A 523 27.66 21.82 0.27
CA LEU A 523 28.01 21.54 -1.14
C LEU A 523 29.34 22.17 -1.57
N ASN A 524 29.61 23.41 -1.14
CA ASN A 524 30.86 24.10 -1.49
C ASN A 524 32.11 23.50 -0.80
N SER A 525 31.90 22.78 0.29
CA SER A 525 32.98 22.12 1.06
C SER A 525 33.15 20.63 0.71
N ALA A 526 32.28 20.07 -0.12
CA ALA A 526 32.30 18.66 -0.49
C ALA A 526 33.56 18.35 -1.34
N THR A 527 34.21 17.24 -0.99
CA THR A 527 35.43 16.77 -1.68
C THR A 527 35.14 15.96 -2.94
N ASP A 528 33.91 15.45 -3.06
CA ASP A 528 33.41 14.72 -4.23
C ASP A 528 32.09 15.36 -4.69
N PRO A 529 32.13 16.30 -5.65
CA PRO A 529 30.94 17.03 -6.12
C PRO A 529 29.99 16.19 -6.98
N GLN A 530 30.15 14.87 -7.03
CA GLN A 530 29.34 13.95 -7.84
C GLN A 530 28.84 12.73 -7.01
N SER A 531 28.53 12.92 -5.73
CA SER A 531 27.96 11.85 -4.91
C SER A 531 26.42 11.86 -4.95
N HIS A 532 25.82 10.69 -4.70
CA HIS A 532 24.36 10.55 -4.54
C HIS A 532 23.81 11.51 -3.48
N ASN A 533 24.50 11.68 -2.37
CA ASN A 533 24.08 12.58 -1.29
C ASN A 533 24.00 14.05 -1.74
N GLU A 534 24.93 14.50 -2.58
CA GLU A 534 24.90 15.86 -3.10
C GLU A 534 23.77 16.08 -4.10
N MET A 535 23.47 15.09 -4.93
CA MET A 535 22.33 15.11 -5.82
C MET A 535 21.02 15.34 -5.04
N MET A 536 20.85 14.65 -3.90
CA MET A 536 19.69 14.82 -3.04
C MET A 536 19.61 16.25 -2.46
N VAL A 537 20.73 16.85 -2.12
CA VAL A 537 20.79 18.24 -1.66
C VAL A 537 20.43 19.22 -2.79
N TYR A 538 20.90 18.99 -4.02
CA TYR A 538 20.50 19.81 -5.18
C TYR A 538 18.99 19.77 -5.42
N ARG A 539 18.39 18.57 -5.35
CA ARG A 539 16.93 18.38 -5.44
C ARG A 539 16.20 19.16 -4.36
N ASP A 540 16.61 19.05 -3.11
CA ASP A 540 15.98 19.70 -1.96
C ASP A 540 16.00 21.23 -2.08
N ILE A 541 17.11 21.79 -2.54
CA ILE A 541 17.21 23.24 -2.79
C ILE A 541 16.31 23.65 -3.96
N ALA A 542 16.25 22.85 -5.04
CA ALA A 542 15.39 23.13 -6.18
C ALA A 542 13.91 23.15 -5.78
N MET A 543 13.46 22.17 -4.98
CA MET A 543 12.10 22.11 -4.45
C MET A 543 11.76 23.30 -3.55
N PHE A 544 12.70 23.71 -2.71
CA PHE A 544 12.51 24.90 -1.86
C PHE A 544 12.24 26.15 -2.70
N TYR A 545 13.06 26.42 -3.73
CA TYR A 545 12.86 27.57 -4.59
C TYR A 545 11.60 27.48 -5.45
N ALA A 546 11.22 26.26 -5.89
CA ALA A 546 9.94 26.03 -6.54
C ALA A 546 8.77 26.42 -5.62
N GLY A 547 8.80 25.96 -4.37
CA GLY A 547 7.81 26.30 -3.36
C GLY A 547 7.72 27.80 -3.04
N MET A 548 8.81 28.54 -3.21
CA MET A 548 8.84 30.02 -3.12
C MET A 548 8.35 30.72 -4.40
N GLY A 549 8.16 30.02 -5.52
CA GLY A 549 7.82 30.60 -6.81
C GLY A 549 9.03 31.20 -7.55
N ASN A 550 10.26 30.84 -7.18
CA ASN A 550 11.48 31.29 -7.85
C ASN A 550 11.91 30.25 -8.90
N ALA A 551 11.40 30.42 -10.13
CA ALA A 551 11.61 29.51 -11.26
C ALA A 551 13.08 29.41 -11.67
N ASP A 552 13.80 30.52 -11.72
CA ASP A 552 15.20 30.56 -12.20
C ASP A 552 16.16 29.83 -11.25
N GLU A 553 16.03 30.08 -9.95
CA GLU A 553 16.85 29.36 -8.94
C GLU A 553 16.46 27.88 -8.90
N SER A 554 15.17 27.54 -8.91
CA SER A 554 14.73 26.16 -8.95
C SER A 554 15.32 25.40 -10.14
N LEU A 555 15.24 25.98 -11.34
CA LEU A 555 15.79 25.39 -12.56
C LEU A 555 17.31 25.21 -12.48
N THR A 556 18.02 26.21 -11.96
CA THR A 556 19.48 26.13 -11.79
C THR A 556 19.92 24.92 -10.95
N TRP A 557 19.18 24.65 -9.88
CA TRP A 557 19.48 23.52 -9.00
C TRP A 557 19.01 22.17 -9.57
N LEU A 558 17.90 22.15 -10.32
CA LEU A 558 17.46 20.98 -11.09
C LEU A 558 18.51 20.58 -12.14
N GLU A 559 19.06 21.53 -12.90
CA GLU A 559 20.10 21.25 -13.90
C GLU A 559 21.34 20.59 -13.28
N ARG A 560 21.71 20.98 -12.06
CA ARG A 560 22.82 20.35 -11.31
C ARG A 560 22.45 18.94 -10.88
N ALA A 561 21.27 18.72 -10.33
CA ALA A 561 20.80 17.40 -9.92
C ALA A 561 20.80 16.42 -11.10
N PHE A 562 20.21 16.79 -12.23
CA PHE A 562 20.15 15.95 -13.44
C PHE A 562 21.48 15.80 -14.17
N SER A 563 22.50 16.59 -13.85
CA SER A 563 23.84 16.38 -14.41
C SER A 563 24.49 15.10 -13.90
N TRP A 564 24.11 14.67 -12.69
CA TRP A 564 24.63 13.48 -12.03
C TRP A 564 23.82 12.21 -12.38
N SER A 565 22.50 12.29 -12.37
CA SER A 565 21.62 11.15 -12.66
C SER A 565 20.39 11.58 -13.43
N HIS A 566 19.95 10.72 -14.37
CA HIS A 566 18.69 10.89 -15.09
C HIS A 566 17.46 10.83 -14.17
N ASP A 567 17.61 10.22 -12.99
CA ASP A 567 16.56 10.01 -11.98
C ASP A 567 16.73 10.92 -10.74
N ALA A 568 17.41 12.04 -10.89
CA ALA A 568 17.72 12.93 -9.78
C ALA A 568 16.48 13.53 -9.08
N VAL A 569 15.41 13.78 -9.84
CA VAL A 569 14.11 14.22 -9.35
C VAL A 569 13.07 13.40 -10.07
N GLY A 570 12.42 12.49 -9.38
CA GLY A 570 11.36 11.69 -9.96
C GLY A 570 10.25 12.58 -10.53
N SER A 571 9.66 12.18 -11.65
CA SER A 571 8.54 12.91 -12.27
C SER A 571 7.38 13.09 -11.28
N GLU A 572 7.19 12.15 -10.39
CA GLU A 572 6.17 12.17 -9.33
C GLU A 572 6.33 13.35 -8.37
N LEU A 573 7.55 13.82 -8.11
CA LEU A 573 7.77 15.03 -7.30
C LEU A 573 7.47 16.31 -8.08
N ILE A 574 7.73 16.32 -9.39
CA ILE A 574 7.40 17.47 -10.25
C ILE A 574 5.89 17.66 -10.30
N ASP A 575 5.11 16.57 -10.38
CA ASP A 575 3.65 16.60 -10.48
C ASP A 575 2.94 16.72 -9.12
N SER A 576 3.66 16.54 -8.03
CA SER A 576 3.13 16.47 -6.66
C SER A 576 2.44 17.72 -6.12
N GLY A 577 2.61 18.86 -6.77
CA GLY A 577 2.16 20.19 -6.28
C GLY A 577 3.27 21.04 -5.65
N ILE A 578 4.48 20.50 -5.44
CA ILE A 578 5.64 21.27 -4.95
C ILE A 578 6.04 22.33 -5.97
N PHE A 579 6.00 21.99 -7.25
CA PHE A 579 6.39 22.86 -8.36
C PHE A 579 5.24 23.69 -8.95
N ASP A 580 4.02 23.62 -8.41
CA ASP A 580 2.84 24.34 -8.96
C ASP A 580 3.09 25.84 -9.15
N ARG A 581 3.84 26.47 -8.25
CA ARG A 581 4.10 27.92 -8.32
C ARG A 581 5.02 28.36 -9.46
N VAL A 582 5.77 27.41 -10.03
CA VAL A 582 6.73 27.67 -11.13
C VAL A 582 6.36 26.91 -12.40
N SER A 583 5.42 25.97 -12.33
CA SER A 583 5.04 25.10 -13.46
C SER A 583 4.50 25.83 -14.68
N GLU A 584 3.84 26.97 -14.49
CA GLU A 584 3.32 27.81 -15.58
C GLU A 584 4.35 28.83 -16.11
N ASP A 585 5.52 28.98 -15.47
CA ASP A 585 6.56 29.89 -15.92
C ASP A 585 7.20 29.39 -17.24
N PRO A 586 7.18 30.18 -18.33
CA PRO A 586 7.71 29.76 -19.63
C PRO A 586 9.21 29.41 -19.62
N ASN A 587 10.01 30.09 -18.78
CA ASN A 587 11.43 29.80 -18.64
C ASN A 587 11.64 28.47 -17.94
N PHE A 588 10.86 28.20 -16.91
CA PHE A 588 10.89 26.93 -16.19
C PHE A 588 10.50 25.76 -17.10
N GLN A 589 9.40 25.86 -17.85
CA GLN A 589 8.96 24.83 -18.80
C GLN A 589 10.00 24.57 -19.88
N SER A 590 10.52 25.65 -20.51
CA SER A 590 11.57 25.49 -21.55
C SER A 590 12.87 24.94 -20.97
N GLY A 591 13.17 25.24 -19.69
CA GLY A 591 14.31 24.69 -18.97
C GLY A 591 14.16 23.20 -18.71
N LEU A 592 13.00 22.75 -18.21
CA LEU A 592 12.72 21.33 -18.01
C LEU A 592 12.81 20.54 -19.32
N GLU A 593 12.30 21.11 -20.42
CA GLU A 593 12.38 20.47 -21.72
C GLU A 593 13.86 20.32 -22.20
N ARG A 594 14.69 21.34 -22.00
CA ARG A 594 16.14 21.24 -22.26
C ARG A 594 16.80 20.14 -21.42
N ILE A 595 16.41 20.02 -20.14
CA ILE A 595 16.91 18.95 -19.28
C ILE A 595 16.52 17.58 -19.84
N ARG A 596 15.25 17.37 -20.19
CA ARG A 596 14.73 16.11 -20.78
C ARG A 596 15.48 15.73 -22.07
N ILE A 597 15.70 16.68 -22.97
CA ILE A 597 16.46 16.47 -24.21
C ILE A 597 17.90 16.02 -23.88
N ARG A 598 18.57 16.70 -22.96
CA ARG A 598 19.95 16.36 -22.55
C ARG A 598 20.04 14.96 -21.93
N ILE A 599 19.08 14.60 -21.07
CA ILE A 599 18.98 13.26 -20.50
C ILE A 599 18.87 12.23 -21.63
N ALA A 600 17.90 12.40 -22.54
CA ALA A 600 17.69 11.49 -23.65
C ALA A 600 18.92 11.35 -24.57
N GLU A 601 19.66 12.43 -24.80
CA GLU A 601 20.92 12.40 -25.56
C GLU A 601 22.02 11.61 -24.83
N LYS A 602 22.18 11.84 -23.53
CA LYS A 602 23.20 11.15 -22.71
C LYS A 602 22.88 9.66 -22.60
N LEU A 603 21.61 9.28 -22.39
CA LEU A 603 21.17 7.88 -22.38
C LEU A 603 21.44 7.18 -23.73
N ARG A 604 21.12 7.82 -24.86
CA ARG A 604 21.43 7.29 -26.19
C ARG A 604 22.95 7.08 -26.42
N GLN A 605 23.76 7.98 -25.91
CA GLN A 605 25.23 7.83 -26.01
C GLN A 605 25.78 6.67 -25.18
N VAL A 606 25.16 6.39 -24.01
CA VAL A 606 25.53 5.26 -23.17
C VAL A 606 25.14 3.93 -23.82
N LEU A 607 23.91 3.84 -24.39
CA LEU A 607 23.46 2.64 -25.11
C LEU A 607 24.22 2.36 -26.42
N ALA A 608 24.89 3.36 -26.99
CA ALA A 608 25.68 3.21 -28.23
C ALA A 608 27.13 2.76 -27.97
N ARG A 609 27.59 2.70 -26.74
CA ARG A 609 28.91 2.22 -26.30
C ARG A 609 28.94 0.75 -26.07
#